data_26460afd5d1ea1bca6f47ea37d8386f4
#
_entry.id   26460afd5d1ea1bca6f47ea37d8386f4
#
_cell.length_a   1.000
_cell.length_b   1.000
_cell.length_c   1.000
_cell.angle_alpha   90.00
_cell.angle_beta   90.00
_cell.angle_gamma   90.00
#
_symmetry.space_group_name_H-M   'P 1'
#
loop_
_entity.id
_entity.type
_entity.pdbx_description
1 polymer ?
#
loop_
_entity_poly.entity_id
_entity_poly.type
_entity_poly.pdbx_seq_one_letter_code
_entity_poly.pdbx_strand_id
1 'polypeptide(L)'
;NMERPDVDKITGLSPVISIEQKTTNKNPRSTVGTTTEIYDFFRLLYARAGEAYSYLSGEKMVKYTEDQVLRLILDEYNGKKTYLLAPLVRNRKGHYKELFEQIRKKGYLNVRVDGELKEIFHGMKLDRYKMHSIEVVIDKMIVSEADERRLKESLKIAMKQGDGLVLILDAETNEVRHYSRRLMDPVTGLSYSEPAPHNFSFNSPQGACPKCKGLGQVNLLDMDKIVPDPSLSIYSGGIVALGKYKNSLIFWQIEALCQKHGVTIKTPIRDIPEEAMDEIMNGTDERLQIKNDSLGSSNYFLSYEGVAKYILMQQESEASASAQKWAGQFIKMATCPECNGWRLNKEALSYRIAGKNIAELSAMDISELYEWLEGIEEKLDPKQLRIATEILKEIRSRLRFLLDVGLDRKSVVEGKSVTTSVVL
;
A
#
# COMPACT_ATOMS: atom_id res chain seq x y z
N ASN A 1 -28.56 -22.91 30.25
CA ASN A 1 -29.24 -24.19 30.09
C ASN A 1 -30.63 -24.02 30.69
N MET A 2 -31.65 -23.99 29.84
CA MET A 2 -33.04 -24.14 30.29
C MET A 2 -33.30 -25.60 30.50
N GLU A 3 -33.83 -25.97 31.66
CA GLU A 3 -34.32 -27.32 31.92
C GLU A 3 -35.45 -27.65 30.96
N ARG A 4 -35.46 -28.85 30.42
CA ARG A 4 -36.55 -29.33 29.56
C ARG A 4 -37.79 -29.49 30.46
N PRO A 5 -38.94 -28.96 30.05
CA PRO A 5 -40.20 -29.20 30.80
C PRO A 5 -40.54 -30.66 30.74
N ASP A 6 -41.01 -31.20 31.88
CA ASP A 6 -41.47 -32.58 32.02
C ASP A 6 -42.88 -32.68 31.46
N VAL A 7 -43.01 -32.91 30.14
CA VAL A 7 -44.27 -33.04 29.41
C VAL A 7 -44.22 -34.14 28.40
N ASP A 8 -45.28 -34.95 28.37
CA ASP A 8 -45.40 -36.12 27.47
C ASP A 8 -45.66 -35.72 26.01
N LYS A 9 -46.38 -34.61 25.79
CA LYS A 9 -46.72 -34.12 24.45
C LYS A 9 -47.18 -32.67 24.45
N ILE A 10 -46.65 -31.89 23.49
CA ILE A 10 -47.06 -30.54 23.21
C ILE A 10 -47.75 -30.51 21.84
N THR A 11 -48.99 -30.04 21.75
CA THR A 11 -49.76 -29.91 20.51
C THR A 11 -50.29 -28.49 20.38
N GLY A 12 -50.51 -27.99 19.16
CA GLY A 12 -51.08 -26.68 18.90
C GLY A 12 -50.07 -25.52 18.87
N LEU A 13 -48.74 -25.84 18.86
CA LEU A 13 -47.73 -24.79 18.65
C LEU A 13 -47.70 -24.40 17.17
N SER A 14 -47.83 -23.12 16.91
CA SER A 14 -47.49 -22.55 15.58
C SER A 14 -46.02 -22.73 15.27
N PRO A 15 -45.61 -22.81 13.99
CA PRO A 15 -44.22 -22.84 13.63
C PRO A 15 -43.47 -21.68 14.30
N VAL A 16 -42.46 -22.01 15.12
CA VAL A 16 -41.61 -20.99 15.77
C VAL A 16 -40.58 -20.54 14.77
N ILE A 17 -40.64 -19.28 14.35
CA ILE A 17 -39.61 -18.61 13.60
C ILE A 17 -38.70 -17.92 14.62
N SER A 18 -37.51 -18.43 14.82
CA SER A 18 -36.50 -17.74 15.61
C SER A 18 -35.68 -16.86 14.66
N ILE A 19 -35.76 -15.56 14.85
CA ILE A 19 -34.88 -14.59 14.18
C ILE A 19 -33.74 -14.29 15.16
N GLU A 20 -32.57 -14.86 14.93
CA GLU A 20 -31.38 -14.51 15.68
C GLU A 20 -30.71 -13.31 15.02
N GLN A 21 -30.56 -12.23 15.75
CA GLN A 21 -29.66 -11.16 15.38
C GLN A 21 -28.23 -11.65 15.60
N LYS A 22 -27.48 -11.91 14.51
CA LYS A 22 -26.06 -12.20 14.60
C LYS A 22 -25.33 -10.96 15.07
N THR A 23 -25.00 -10.92 16.35
CA THR A 23 -24.27 -9.81 16.99
C THR A 23 -22.79 -9.75 16.62
N THR A 24 -22.24 -10.77 15.96
CA THR A 24 -20.82 -10.80 15.54
C THR A 24 -20.70 -11.32 14.12
N ASN A 25 -20.40 -10.44 13.20
CA ASN A 25 -19.91 -10.85 11.88
C ASN A 25 -18.43 -11.22 12.01
N LYS A 26 -18.13 -12.52 11.91
CA LYS A 26 -16.74 -13.03 12.01
C LYS A 26 -15.90 -12.69 10.78
N ASN A 27 -16.50 -12.21 9.71
CA ASN A 27 -15.78 -11.83 8.51
C ASN A 27 -15.45 -10.33 8.53
N PRO A 28 -14.18 -9.93 8.76
CA PRO A 28 -13.78 -8.53 8.85
C PRO A 28 -13.93 -7.77 7.52
N ARG A 29 -14.22 -8.47 6.42
CA ARG A 29 -14.42 -7.89 5.08
C ARG A 29 -15.88 -7.65 4.74
N SER A 30 -16.83 -8.12 5.57
CA SER A 30 -18.25 -7.90 5.36
C SER A 30 -18.69 -6.62 6.08
N THR A 31 -19.15 -5.64 5.31
CA THR A 31 -19.69 -4.35 5.77
C THR A 31 -21.09 -4.16 5.23
N VAL A 32 -21.86 -3.21 5.76
CA VAL A 32 -23.18 -2.88 5.22
C VAL A 32 -23.07 -2.49 3.74
N GLY A 33 -22.08 -1.67 3.39
CA GLY A 33 -21.86 -1.24 2.00
C GLY A 33 -21.56 -2.39 1.04
N THR A 34 -20.82 -3.42 1.47
CA THR A 34 -20.56 -4.59 0.62
C THR A 34 -21.77 -5.52 0.53
N THR A 35 -22.60 -5.60 1.57
CA THR A 35 -23.80 -6.44 1.58
C THR A 35 -24.94 -5.81 0.78
N THR A 36 -25.02 -4.47 0.75
CA THR A 36 -26.05 -3.71 0.02
C THR A 36 -25.61 -3.32 -1.40
N GLU A 37 -24.43 -3.73 -1.83
CA GLU A 37 -23.81 -3.39 -3.12
C GLU A 37 -23.49 -1.88 -3.29
N ILE A 38 -23.74 -1.03 -2.30
CA ILE A 38 -23.45 0.41 -2.36
C ILE A 38 -21.97 0.65 -2.64
N TYR A 39 -21.10 -0.13 -1.98
CA TYR A 39 -19.65 -0.03 -2.18
C TYR A 39 -19.22 -0.39 -3.63
N ASP A 40 -19.95 -1.29 -4.29
CA ASP A 40 -19.68 -1.66 -5.67
C ASP A 40 -20.01 -0.52 -6.65
N PHE A 41 -21.10 0.22 -6.36
CA PHE A 41 -21.41 1.44 -7.09
C PHE A 41 -20.40 2.56 -6.82
N PHE A 42 -19.89 2.70 -5.59
CA PHE A 42 -18.80 3.64 -5.32
C PHE A 42 -17.53 3.27 -6.10
N ARG A 43 -17.14 2.01 -6.13
CA ARG A 43 -15.98 1.57 -6.93
C ARG A 43 -16.15 1.93 -8.40
N LEU A 44 -17.35 1.73 -8.95
CA LEU A 44 -17.66 2.09 -10.33
C LEU A 44 -17.62 3.61 -10.53
N LEU A 45 -18.19 4.38 -9.61
CA LEU A 45 -18.21 5.83 -9.63
C LEU A 45 -16.80 6.41 -9.64
N TYR A 46 -15.93 5.97 -8.72
CA TYR A 46 -14.54 6.43 -8.64
C TYR A 46 -13.71 6.02 -9.86
N ALA A 47 -13.94 4.81 -10.40
CA ALA A 47 -13.25 4.36 -11.60
C ALA A 47 -13.64 5.16 -12.85
N ARG A 48 -14.86 5.70 -12.93
CA ARG A 48 -15.38 6.36 -14.12
C ARG A 48 -15.34 7.88 -14.06
N ALA A 49 -15.59 8.45 -12.87
CA ALA A 49 -15.74 9.89 -12.66
C ALA A 49 -14.75 10.47 -11.63
N GLY A 50 -13.94 9.64 -10.97
CA GLY A 50 -12.94 10.09 -9.99
C GLY A 50 -11.82 10.90 -10.62
N GLU A 51 -11.45 11.98 -9.97
CA GLU A 51 -10.27 12.78 -10.29
C GLU A 51 -9.06 12.23 -9.54
N ALA A 52 -7.99 11.90 -10.27
CA ALA A 52 -6.76 11.39 -9.69
C ALA A 52 -5.84 12.52 -9.21
N TYR A 53 -5.30 12.35 -8.02
CA TYR A 53 -4.29 13.23 -7.43
C TYR A 53 -3.02 12.42 -7.12
N SER A 54 -1.88 13.07 -7.16
CA SER A 54 -0.60 12.44 -6.78
C SER A 54 -0.52 12.29 -5.26
N TYR A 55 -0.22 11.08 -4.77
CA TYR A 55 0.05 10.90 -3.34
C TYR A 55 1.45 11.39 -2.92
N LEU A 56 2.28 11.83 -3.88
CA LEU A 56 3.61 12.41 -3.61
C LEU A 56 3.56 13.94 -3.54
N SER A 57 2.95 14.60 -4.53
CA SER A 57 2.90 16.08 -4.60
C SER A 57 1.57 16.66 -4.13
N GLY A 58 0.50 15.85 -4.11
CA GLY A 58 -0.87 16.35 -3.88
C GLY A 58 -1.52 17.00 -5.10
N GLU A 59 -0.77 17.16 -6.20
CA GLU A 59 -1.26 17.80 -7.43
C GLU A 59 -2.21 16.88 -8.22
N LYS A 60 -3.13 17.52 -8.94
CA LYS A 60 -4.05 16.82 -9.82
C LYS A 60 -3.28 16.17 -10.97
N MET A 61 -3.52 14.89 -11.18
CA MET A 61 -2.90 14.16 -12.28
C MET A 61 -3.52 14.51 -13.62
N VAL A 62 -2.67 14.59 -14.62
CA VAL A 62 -3.05 14.95 -15.99
C VAL A 62 -2.72 13.84 -16.97
N LYS A 63 -3.50 13.75 -18.02
CA LYS A 63 -3.17 12.95 -19.21
C LYS A 63 -3.36 13.81 -20.44
N TYR A 64 -2.47 13.66 -21.40
CA TYR A 64 -2.45 14.45 -22.62
C TYR A 64 -2.63 13.56 -23.83
N THR A 65 -3.29 14.10 -24.86
CA THR A 65 -3.21 13.55 -26.21
C THR A 65 -1.87 13.95 -26.86
N GLU A 66 -1.44 13.23 -27.90
CA GLU A 66 -0.21 13.56 -28.62
C GLU A 66 -0.23 15.01 -29.17
N ASP A 67 -1.39 15.44 -29.68
CA ASP A 67 -1.54 16.81 -30.23
C ASP A 67 -1.51 17.88 -29.12
N GLN A 68 -2.01 17.57 -27.91
CA GLN A 68 -1.88 18.47 -26.77
C GLN A 68 -0.42 18.59 -26.33
N VAL A 69 0.32 17.47 -26.25
CA VAL A 69 1.76 17.50 -25.90
C VAL A 69 2.55 18.27 -26.95
N LEU A 70 2.26 18.06 -28.24
CA LEU A 70 2.89 18.80 -29.33
C LEU A 70 2.73 20.32 -29.16
N ARG A 71 1.50 20.80 -28.91
CA ARG A 71 1.22 22.21 -28.67
C ARG A 71 1.93 22.76 -27.45
N LEU A 72 1.87 22.04 -26.33
CA LEU A 72 2.56 22.46 -25.10
C LEU A 72 4.07 22.58 -25.30
N ILE A 73 4.69 21.66 -26.06
CA ILE A 73 6.12 21.74 -26.36
C ILE A 73 6.43 22.94 -27.26
N LEU A 74 5.62 23.20 -28.30
CA LEU A 74 5.78 24.35 -29.16
C LEU A 74 5.63 25.66 -28.41
N ASP A 75 4.65 25.77 -27.51
CA ASP A 75 4.39 26.98 -26.73
C ASP A 75 5.47 27.25 -25.65
N GLU A 76 5.87 26.22 -24.92
CA GLU A 76 6.76 26.37 -23.76
C GLU A 76 8.26 26.39 -24.11
N TYR A 77 8.65 25.73 -25.20
CA TYR A 77 10.05 25.51 -25.58
C TYR A 77 10.43 26.19 -26.92
N ASN A 78 9.60 27.07 -27.47
CA ASN A 78 9.92 27.76 -28.72
C ASN A 78 11.26 28.49 -28.61
N GLY A 79 12.15 28.23 -29.55
CA GLY A 79 13.52 28.77 -29.59
C GLY A 79 14.52 28.12 -28.64
N LYS A 80 14.09 27.19 -27.79
CA LYS A 80 14.96 26.50 -26.83
C LYS A 80 15.52 25.21 -27.40
N LYS A 81 16.75 24.90 -27.00
CA LYS A 81 17.40 23.62 -27.31
C LYS A 81 16.90 22.56 -26.33
N THR A 82 16.32 21.50 -26.84
CA THR A 82 15.70 20.44 -26.04
C THR A 82 16.16 19.05 -26.46
N TYR A 83 16.04 18.11 -25.53
CA TYR A 83 16.15 16.69 -25.80
C TYR A 83 14.80 16.03 -25.56
N LEU A 84 14.31 15.27 -26.55
CA LEU A 84 13.18 14.36 -26.39
C LEU A 84 13.70 13.03 -25.88
N LEU A 85 13.21 12.62 -24.71
CA LEU A 85 13.65 11.41 -24.02
C LEU A 85 12.49 10.43 -23.86
N ALA A 86 12.76 9.15 -24.06
CA ALA A 86 11.81 8.09 -23.77
C ALA A 86 12.32 7.23 -22.58
N PRO A 87 11.59 7.12 -21.46
CA PRO A 87 12.01 6.33 -20.32
C PRO A 87 11.87 4.84 -20.62
N LEU A 88 12.95 4.10 -20.43
CA LEU A 88 13.00 2.65 -20.62
C LEU A 88 13.08 1.90 -19.28
N VAL A 89 13.76 2.50 -18.28
CA VAL A 89 13.89 1.97 -16.93
C VAL A 89 13.62 3.08 -15.93
N ARG A 90 12.85 2.78 -14.91
CA ARG A 90 12.52 3.71 -13.84
C ARG A 90 12.81 3.08 -12.49
N ASN A 91 13.82 3.62 -11.80
CA ASN A 91 14.17 3.28 -10.43
C ASN A 91 14.21 1.74 -10.19
N ARG A 92 15.01 1.01 -10.97
CA ARG A 92 15.16 -0.44 -10.86
C ARG A 92 16.62 -0.85 -10.82
N LYS A 93 16.92 -1.88 -10.01
CA LYS A 93 18.26 -2.49 -9.94
C LYS A 93 18.55 -3.28 -11.20
N GLY A 94 19.81 -3.24 -11.65
CA GLY A 94 20.26 -4.03 -12.79
C GLY A 94 21.52 -3.46 -13.46
N HIS A 95 22.26 -4.26 -14.20
CA HIS A 95 23.47 -3.83 -14.93
C HIS A 95 23.17 -3.29 -16.33
N TYR A 96 22.01 -3.61 -16.91
CA TYR A 96 21.44 -3.12 -18.17
C TYR A 96 22.33 -3.22 -19.44
N LYS A 97 23.34 -4.07 -19.43
CA LYS A 97 24.25 -4.25 -20.57
C LYS A 97 23.51 -4.59 -21.87
N GLU A 98 22.58 -5.54 -21.81
CA GLU A 98 21.79 -5.97 -22.97
C GLU A 98 20.85 -4.86 -23.48
N LEU A 99 20.28 -4.06 -22.58
CA LEU A 99 19.44 -2.92 -22.94
C LEU A 99 20.24 -1.88 -23.73
N PHE A 100 21.44 -1.50 -23.29
CA PHE A 100 22.29 -0.55 -24.01
C PHE A 100 22.68 -1.06 -25.39
N GLU A 101 23.01 -2.34 -25.54
CA GLU A 101 23.30 -2.95 -26.85
C GLU A 101 22.07 -2.94 -27.76
N GLN A 102 20.85 -3.19 -27.21
CA GLN A 102 19.62 -3.10 -28.00
C GLN A 102 19.33 -1.67 -28.47
N ILE A 103 19.51 -0.66 -27.60
CA ILE A 103 19.32 0.75 -27.92
C ILE A 103 20.29 1.15 -29.03
N ARG A 104 21.55 0.76 -28.90
CA ARG A 104 22.61 1.02 -29.90
C ARG A 104 22.31 0.37 -31.27
N LYS A 105 21.83 -0.89 -31.27
CA LYS A 105 21.43 -1.59 -32.50
C LYS A 105 20.24 -0.90 -33.21
N LYS A 106 19.38 -0.19 -32.47
CA LYS A 106 18.30 0.63 -33.03
C LYS A 106 18.77 1.99 -33.57
N GLY A 107 20.07 2.32 -33.48
CA GLY A 107 20.66 3.55 -33.97
C GLY A 107 20.70 4.72 -32.99
N TYR A 108 20.31 4.54 -31.74
CA TYR A 108 20.39 5.59 -30.73
C TYR A 108 21.78 5.61 -30.09
N LEU A 109 22.38 6.79 -30.01
CA LEU A 109 23.75 6.98 -29.54
C LEU A 109 23.82 7.52 -28.10
N ASN A 110 22.76 8.17 -27.64
CA ASN A 110 22.74 8.87 -26.36
C ASN A 110 21.62 8.37 -25.45
N VAL A 111 21.92 8.29 -24.17
CA VAL A 111 20.99 8.02 -23.09
C VAL A 111 21.17 9.04 -21.98
N ARG A 112 20.15 9.21 -21.16
CA ARG A 112 20.26 9.86 -19.87
C ARG A 112 20.15 8.77 -18.80
N VAL A 113 21.16 8.67 -17.95
CA VAL A 113 21.25 7.67 -16.87
C VAL A 113 21.35 8.42 -15.55
N ASP A 114 20.39 8.18 -14.66
CA ASP A 114 20.35 8.79 -13.33
C ASP A 114 20.49 10.32 -13.35
N GLY A 115 19.88 10.95 -14.38
CA GLY A 115 19.92 12.40 -14.58
C GLY A 115 21.08 12.91 -15.44
N GLU A 116 22.05 12.10 -15.82
CA GLU A 116 23.22 12.50 -16.62
C GLU A 116 23.15 12.00 -18.06
N LEU A 117 23.35 12.88 -19.03
CA LEU A 117 23.47 12.52 -20.45
C LEU A 117 24.80 11.79 -20.70
N LYS A 118 24.72 10.62 -21.32
CA LYS A 118 25.87 9.76 -21.62
C LYS A 118 25.78 9.21 -23.04
N GLU A 119 26.94 9.08 -23.70
CA GLU A 119 27.03 8.36 -24.95
C GLU A 119 27.10 6.85 -24.70
N ILE A 120 26.40 6.07 -25.52
CA ILE A 120 26.40 4.62 -25.39
C ILE A 120 27.62 4.05 -26.10
N PHE A 121 28.47 3.37 -25.34
CA PHE A 121 29.64 2.62 -25.88
C PHE A 121 29.42 1.11 -25.77
N HIS A 122 30.23 0.38 -26.53
CA HIS A 122 30.15 -1.08 -26.54
C HIS A 122 30.51 -1.65 -25.15
N GLY A 123 29.64 -2.54 -24.63
CA GLY A 123 29.88 -3.16 -23.32
C GLY A 123 29.50 -2.27 -22.13
N MET A 124 28.84 -1.11 -22.36
CA MET A 124 28.33 -0.25 -21.28
C MET A 124 27.47 -1.04 -20.30
N LYS A 125 27.74 -0.86 -19.01
CA LYS A 125 27.01 -1.50 -17.91
C LYS A 125 26.94 -0.56 -16.70
N LEU A 126 25.91 -0.74 -15.88
CA LEU A 126 25.71 -0.01 -14.62
C LEU A 126 25.93 -0.92 -13.40
N ASP A 127 25.98 -0.33 -12.22
CA ASP A 127 26.07 -1.06 -10.96
C ASP A 127 24.82 -1.90 -10.71
N ARG A 128 24.96 -3.21 -10.63
CA ARG A 128 23.85 -4.17 -10.47
C ARG A 128 23.01 -3.93 -9.21
N TYR A 129 23.62 -3.40 -8.16
CA TYR A 129 23.00 -3.28 -6.83
C TYR A 129 22.34 -1.93 -6.59
N LYS A 130 22.61 -0.94 -7.44
CA LYS A 130 22.00 0.40 -7.35
C LYS A 130 20.72 0.47 -8.17
N MET A 131 19.83 1.38 -7.75
CA MET A 131 18.63 1.73 -8.49
C MET A 131 19.02 2.68 -9.62
N HIS A 132 18.53 2.42 -10.82
CA HIS A 132 18.83 3.23 -12.00
C HIS A 132 17.57 3.64 -12.73
N SER A 133 17.61 4.86 -13.29
CA SER A 133 16.64 5.36 -14.27
C SER A 133 17.36 5.59 -15.60
N ILE A 134 16.82 5.06 -16.71
CA ILE A 134 17.44 5.14 -18.02
C ILE A 134 16.40 5.66 -19.02
N GLU A 135 16.71 6.79 -19.63
CA GLU A 135 15.95 7.38 -20.73
C GLU A 135 16.79 7.39 -22.01
N VAL A 136 16.21 6.93 -23.13
CA VAL A 136 16.88 7.03 -24.44
C VAL A 136 16.59 8.41 -25.05
N VAL A 137 17.62 9.04 -25.63
CA VAL A 137 17.46 10.28 -26.40
C VAL A 137 16.92 9.94 -27.77
N ILE A 138 15.68 10.32 -28.04
CA ILE A 138 15.00 10.09 -29.32
C ILE A 138 15.40 11.16 -30.33
N ASP A 139 15.38 12.43 -29.90
CA ASP A 139 15.74 13.56 -30.74
C ASP A 139 16.37 14.69 -29.91
N LYS A 140 17.14 15.52 -30.60
CA LYS A 140 17.76 16.73 -30.08
C LYS A 140 17.51 17.85 -31.09
N MET A 141 16.78 18.88 -30.67
CA MET A 141 16.38 19.94 -31.56
C MET A 141 16.23 21.29 -30.85
N ILE A 142 16.30 22.35 -31.63
CA ILE A 142 15.78 23.65 -31.21
C ILE A 142 14.32 23.66 -31.64
N VAL A 143 13.42 23.81 -30.67
CA VAL A 143 11.97 23.76 -30.94
C VAL A 143 11.56 24.99 -31.74
N SER A 144 10.87 24.78 -32.85
CA SER A 144 10.29 25.85 -33.64
C SER A 144 9.01 25.37 -34.35
N GLU A 145 8.12 26.30 -34.69
CA GLU A 145 6.92 25.98 -35.48
C GLU A 145 7.28 25.42 -36.86
N ALA A 146 8.40 25.85 -37.44
CA ALA A 146 8.89 25.34 -38.74
C ALA A 146 9.21 23.85 -38.69
N ASP A 147 9.58 23.32 -37.53
CA ASP A 147 9.93 21.92 -37.28
C ASP A 147 8.78 21.09 -36.71
N GLU A 148 7.55 21.61 -36.66
CA GLU A 148 6.39 20.92 -36.06
C GLU A 148 6.25 19.47 -36.57
N ARG A 149 6.41 19.23 -37.86
CA ARG A 149 6.30 17.87 -38.43
C ARG A 149 7.37 16.93 -37.86
N ARG A 150 8.63 17.38 -37.80
CA ARG A 150 9.71 16.60 -37.21
C ARG A 150 9.46 16.33 -35.74
N LEU A 151 9.04 17.35 -34.96
CA LEU A 151 8.69 17.22 -33.55
C LEU A 151 7.55 16.20 -33.34
N LYS A 152 6.52 16.23 -34.19
CA LYS A 152 5.39 15.29 -34.11
C LYS A 152 5.84 13.84 -34.36
N GLU A 153 6.72 13.62 -35.34
CA GLU A 153 7.28 12.29 -35.66
C GLU A 153 8.16 11.79 -34.49
N SER A 154 9.05 12.63 -33.97
CA SER A 154 9.92 12.30 -32.82
C SER A 154 9.10 12.04 -31.55
N LEU A 155 8.05 12.83 -31.32
CA LEU A 155 7.13 12.65 -30.20
C LEU A 155 6.41 11.28 -30.25
N LYS A 156 5.93 10.91 -31.45
CA LYS A 156 5.29 9.61 -31.64
C LYS A 156 6.25 8.44 -31.38
N ILE A 157 7.50 8.56 -31.81
CA ILE A 157 8.54 7.55 -31.54
C ILE A 157 8.83 7.51 -30.05
N ALA A 158 9.03 8.67 -29.38
CA ALA A 158 9.31 8.75 -27.97
C ALA A 158 8.19 8.14 -27.12
N MET A 159 6.93 8.46 -27.40
CA MET A 159 5.78 7.89 -26.71
C MET A 159 5.64 6.38 -26.94
N LYS A 160 5.96 5.89 -28.12
CA LYS A 160 5.96 4.44 -28.41
C LYS A 160 7.04 3.71 -27.63
N GLN A 161 8.26 4.25 -27.53
CA GLN A 161 9.38 3.65 -26.79
C GLN A 161 9.17 3.75 -25.26
N GLY A 162 8.62 4.87 -24.78
CA GLY A 162 8.37 5.18 -23.39
C GLY A 162 7.01 4.70 -22.85
N ASP A 163 6.30 3.84 -23.60
CA ASP A 163 4.99 3.31 -23.21
C ASP A 163 3.96 4.41 -22.87
N GLY A 164 3.87 5.41 -23.76
CA GLY A 164 2.97 6.54 -23.62
C GLY A 164 3.51 7.73 -22.80
N LEU A 165 4.76 7.66 -22.39
CA LEU A 165 5.45 8.71 -21.67
C LEU A 165 6.60 9.28 -22.49
N VAL A 166 6.76 10.59 -22.44
CA VAL A 166 7.90 11.33 -23.00
C VAL A 166 8.38 12.38 -21.99
N LEU A 167 9.68 12.59 -21.93
CA LEU A 167 10.30 13.63 -21.15
C LEU A 167 10.94 14.66 -22.09
N ILE A 168 10.77 15.92 -21.75
CA ILE A 168 11.46 17.04 -22.43
C ILE A 168 12.48 17.58 -21.45
N LEU A 169 13.74 17.53 -21.86
CA LEU A 169 14.87 18.10 -21.12
C LEU A 169 15.27 19.42 -21.80
N ASP A 170 15.18 20.52 -21.07
CA ASP A 170 15.74 21.79 -21.47
C ASP A 170 17.27 21.71 -21.34
N ALA A 171 17.99 21.97 -22.44
CA ALA A 171 19.44 21.80 -22.48
C ALA A 171 20.20 22.92 -21.72
N GLU A 172 19.55 24.05 -21.43
CA GLU A 172 20.15 25.20 -20.74
C GLU A 172 19.93 25.13 -19.25
N THR A 173 18.67 24.85 -18.82
CA THR A 173 18.31 24.80 -17.39
C THR A 173 18.50 23.43 -16.77
N ASN A 174 18.64 22.39 -17.60
CA ASN A 174 18.65 20.98 -17.20
C ASN A 174 17.35 20.54 -16.48
N GLU A 175 16.26 21.29 -16.65
CA GLU A 175 14.94 20.96 -16.15
C GLU A 175 14.27 19.91 -17.02
N VAL A 176 13.56 18.98 -16.38
CA VAL A 176 12.85 17.91 -17.07
C VAL A 176 11.36 18.04 -16.83
N ARG A 177 10.59 18.02 -17.91
CA ARG A 177 9.15 17.97 -17.85
C ARG A 177 8.61 16.68 -18.42
N HIS A 178 7.59 16.12 -17.77
CA HIS A 178 7.01 14.82 -18.11
C HIS A 178 5.65 15.04 -18.80
N TYR A 179 5.42 14.34 -19.91
CA TYR A 179 4.13 14.32 -20.61
C TYR A 179 3.72 12.87 -20.83
N SER A 180 2.46 12.55 -20.56
CA SER A 180 1.98 11.17 -20.65
C SER A 180 0.56 11.10 -21.21
N ARG A 181 0.30 10.03 -21.95
CA ARG A 181 -1.05 9.61 -22.31
C ARG A 181 -1.80 8.92 -21.17
N ARG A 182 -1.09 8.57 -20.10
CA ARG A 182 -1.65 8.02 -18.86
C ARG A 182 -1.75 9.13 -17.81
N LEU A 183 -2.58 8.91 -16.81
CA LEU A 183 -2.64 9.79 -15.63
C LEU A 183 -1.27 9.86 -14.99
N MET A 184 -0.73 11.06 -14.89
CA MET A 184 0.60 11.30 -14.36
C MET A 184 0.67 12.64 -13.64
N ASP A 185 1.46 12.65 -12.59
CA ASP A 185 1.90 13.85 -11.91
C ASP A 185 2.98 14.56 -12.76
N PRO A 186 2.73 15.78 -13.25
CA PRO A 186 3.67 16.47 -14.12
C PRO A 186 4.98 16.87 -13.42
N VAL A 187 4.96 16.95 -12.08
CA VAL A 187 6.12 17.36 -11.26
C VAL A 187 7.00 16.15 -10.95
N THR A 188 6.42 15.07 -10.43
CA THR A 188 7.18 13.91 -9.94
C THR A 188 7.33 12.79 -10.97
N GLY A 189 6.52 12.83 -12.05
CA GLY A 189 6.46 11.74 -13.03
C GLY A 189 5.78 10.46 -12.51
N LEU A 190 5.19 10.50 -11.31
CA LEU A 190 4.37 9.41 -10.80
C LEU A 190 3.20 9.18 -11.75
N SER A 191 2.99 7.95 -12.19
CA SER A 191 1.90 7.60 -13.10
C SER A 191 1.02 6.50 -12.54
N TYR A 192 -0.30 6.62 -12.72
CA TYR A 192 -1.28 5.61 -12.38
C TYR A 192 -1.71 4.82 -13.61
N SER A 193 -2.09 3.57 -13.38
CA SER A 193 -2.77 2.77 -14.40
C SER A 193 -4.16 3.34 -14.71
N GLU A 194 -4.77 2.92 -15.83
CA GLU A 194 -6.16 3.27 -16.12
C GLU A 194 -7.05 2.76 -14.98
N PRO A 195 -7.86 3.63 -14.34
CA PRO A 195 -8.64 3.24 -13.18
C PRO A 195 -9.76 2.26 -13.55
N ALA A 196 -9.84 1.17 -12.81
CA ALA A 196 -10.89 0.16 -12.93
C ALA A 196 -11.52 -0.11 -11.55
N PRO A 197 -12.76 -0.60 -11.47
CA PRO A 197 -13.44 -0.81 -10.18
C PRO A 197 -12.68 -1.68 -9.18
N HIS A 198 -11.84 -2.62 -9.65
CA HIS A 198 -11.03 -3.46 -8.77
C HIS A 198 -9.88 -2.70 -8.09
N ASN A 199 -9.42 -1.56 -8.66
CA ASN A 199 -8.43 -0.69 -8.03
C ASN A 199 -8.95 -0.01 -6.74
N PHE A 200 -10.26 0.07 -6.58
CA PHE A 200 -10.95 0.66 -5.42
C PHE A 200 -11.51 -0.39 -4.47
N SER A 201 -11.14 -1.65 -4.64
CA SER A 201 -11.60 -2.75 -3.78
C SER A 201 -10.53 -3.16 -2.79
N PHE A 202 -10.85 -3.10 -1.50
CA PHE A 202 -9.99 -3.64 -0.44
C PHE A 202 -9.92 -5.18 -0.44
N ASN A 203 -10.78 -5.85 -1.23
CA ASN A 203 -10.74 -7.30 -1.45
C ASN A 203 -9.94 -7.71 -2.68
N SER A 204 -9.48 -6.74 -3.48
CA SER A 204 -8.65 -6.95 -4.65
C SER A 204 -7.19 -6.64 -4.36
N PRO A 205 -6.22 -7.45 -4.80
CA PRO A 205 -4.80 -7.17 -4.63
C PRO A 205 -4.36 -5.82 -5.22
N GLN A 206 -5.07 -5.34 -6.26
CA GLN A 206 -4.78 -4.07 -6.93
C GLN A 206 -5.22 -2.85 -6.12
N GLY A 207 -6.28 -2.98 -5.29
CA GLY A 207 -6.82 -1.88 -4.49
C GLY A 207 -6.46 -1.95 -3.02
N ALA A 208 -6.19 -3.15 -2.50
CA ALA A 208 -5.92 -3.36 -1.08
C ALA A 208 -4.61 -2.71 -0.64
N CYS A 209 -4.59 -2.19 0.59
CA CYS A 209 -3.36 -1.77 1.24
C CYS A 209 -2.37 -2.95 1.30
N PRO A 210 -1.13 -2.80 0.82
CA PRO A 210 -0.17 -3.89 0.76
C PRO A 210 0.23 -4.42 2.14
N LYS A 211 0.22 -3.56 3.18
CA LYS A 211 0.62 -3.92 4.54
C LYS A 211 -0.46 -4.76 5.25
N CYS A 212 -1.71 -4.30 5.28
CA CYS A 212 -2.79 -5.00 5.96
C CYS A 212 -3.64 -5.90 5.05
N LYS A 213 -3.31 -5.97 3.76
CA LYS A 213 -4.04 -6.77 2.75
C LYS A 213 -5.55 -6.53 2.76
N GLY A 214 -5.94 -5.26 2.95
CA GLY A 214 -7.35 -4.84 2.98
C GLY A 214 -8.09 -5.04 4.30
N LEU A 215 -7.40 -5.42 5.38
CA LEU A 215 -8.02 -5.62 6.70
C LEU A 215 -8.20 -4.32 7.48
N GLY A 216 -7.41 -3.29 7.21
CA GLY A 216 -7.40 -2.02 7.95
C GLY A 216 -6.66 -2.09 9.29
N GLN A 217 -6.34 -3.29 9.74
CA GLN A 217 -5.66 -3.56 11.00
C GLN A 217 -4.47 -4.47 10.74
N VAL A 218 -3.49 -4.42 11.62
CA VAL A 218 -2.30 -5.27 11.60
C VAL A 218 -2.05 -5.83 13.00
N ASN A 219 -1.47 -7.00 13.03
CA ASN A 219 -1.00 -7.60 14.26
C ASN A 219 0.33 -6.94 14.64
N LEU A 220 0.37 -6.27 15.78
CA LEU A 220 1.58 -5.74 16.36
C LEU A 220 1.92 -6.52 17.62
N LEU A 221 3.22 -6.64 17.88
CA LEU A 221 3.68 -7.22 19.14
C LEU A 221 3.39 -6.27 20.29
N ASP A 222 2.91 -6.84 21.39
CA ASP A 222 2.63 -6.13 22.63
C ASP A 222 3.87 -6.22 23.53
N MET A 223 4.72 -5.18 23.46
CA MET A 223 5.98 -5.16 24.21
C MET A 223 5.76 -5.25 25.72
N ASP A 224 4.66 -4.69 26.25
CA ASP A 224 4.33 -4.77 27.67
C ASP A 224 4.03 -6.21 28.14
N LYS A 225 3.57 -7.05 27.21
CA LYS A 225 3.37 -8.49 27.50
C LYS A 225 4.60 -9.33 27.21
N ILE A 226 5.47 -8.90 26.31
CA ILE A 226 6.73 -9.60 26.01
C ILE A 226 7.75 -9.34 27.10
N VAL A 227 7.84 -8.10 27.58
CA VAL A 227 8.77 -7.64 28.63
C VAL A 227 7.97 -6.92 29.73
N PRO A 228 7.19 -7.63 30.54
CA PRO A 228 6.34 -7.01 31.56
C PRO A 228 7.14 -6.44 32.74
N ASP A 229 8.33 -6.97 32.98
CA ASP A 229 9.23 -6.51 34.06
C ASP A 229 10.66 -6.32 33.52
N PRO A 230 11.04 -5.10 33.12
CA PRO A 230 12.36 -4.80 32.58
C PRO A 230 13.47 -4.88 33.63
N SER A 231 13.17 -5.08 34.94
CA SER A 231 14.18 -5.34 35.98
C SER A 231 14.73 -6.75 35.90
N LEU A 232 14.02 -7.68 35.25
CA LEU A 232 14.48 -9.04 35.00
C LEU A 232 15.48 -9.09 33.87
N SER A 233 16.40 -10.03 33.94
CA SER A 233 17.31 -10.34 32.83
C SER A 233 16.67 -11.33 31.86
N ILE A 234 17.21 -11.40 30.61
CA ILE A 234 16.81 -12.42 29.63
C ILE A 234 17.03 -13.83 30.19
N TYR A 235 18.14 -14.04 30.93
CA TYR A 235 18.45 -15.30 31.59
C TYR A 235 17.35 -15.72 32.59
N SER A 236 16.81 -14.77 33.34
CA SER A 236 15.77 -15.00 34.36
C SER A 236 14.36 -15.10 33.79
N GLY A 237 14.20 -14.93 32.46
CA GLY A 237 12.91 -15.00 31.78
C GLY A 237 12.25 -13.63 31.54
N GLY A 238 13.02 -12.56 31.57
CA GLY A 238 12.51 -11.19 31.31
C GLY A 238 11.84 -11.01 29.95
N ILE A 239 12.20 -11.83 28.94
CA ILE A 239 11.43 -11.99 27.69
C ILE A 239 10.50 -13.18 27.87
N VAL A 240 9.25 -12.94 28.26
CA VAL A 240 8.26 -13.99 28.61
C VAL A 240 8.05 -14.99 27.48
N ALA A 241 8.09 -14.55 26.24
CA ALA A 241 7.95 -15.41 25.06
C ALA A 241 9.05 -16.47 24.94
N LEU A 242 10.24 -16.22 25.46
CA LEU A 242 11.35 -17.19 25.48
C LEU A 242 11.38 -18.05 26.76
N GLY A 243 10.80 -17.52 27.83
CA GLY A 243 10.89 -18.11 29.17
C GLY A 243 12.28 -17.98 29.77
N LYS A 244 12.56 -18.77 30.84
CA LYS A 244 13.89 -18.82 31.44
C LYS A 244 14.91 -19.44 30.52
N TYR A 245 16.17 -19.09 30.73
CA TYR A 245 17.29 -19.62 29.94
C TYR A 245 17.22 -21.13 29.72
N LYS A 246 17.43 -21.53 28.50
CA LYS A 246 17.57 -22.94 28.08
C LYS A 246 18.81 -23.05 27.15
N ASN A 247 19.49 -24.16 27.23
CA ASN A 247 20.62 -24.43 26.35
C ASN A 247 20.09 -24.70 24.92
N SER A 248 19.79 -23.64 24.15
CA SER A 248 19.19 -23.70 22.81
C SER A 248 19.75 -22.60 21.91
N LEU A 249 19.65 -22.83 20.59
CA LEU A 249 20.20 -21.97 19.57
C LEU A 249 19.80 -20.49 19.71
N ILE A 250 18.53 -20.22 20.01
CA ILE A 250 18.03 -18.84 20.15
C ILE A 250 18.72 -18.09 21.30
N PHE A 251 18.97 -18.77 22.42
CA PHE A 251 19.67 -18.15 23.54
C PHE A 251 21.16 -17.94 23.25
N TRP A 252 21.82 -18.84 22.50
CA TRP A 252 23.21 -18.66 22.07
C TRP A 252 23.35 -17.48 21.11
N GLN A 253 22.38 -17.30 20.21
CA GLN A 253 22.35 -16.14 19.31
C GLN A 253 22.16 -14.82 20.09
N ILE A 254 21.23 -14.80 21.05
CA ILE A 254 21.01 -13.62 21.91
C ILE A 254 22.25 -13.34 22.76
N GLU A 255 22.93 -14.38 23.28
CA GLU A 255 24.15 -14.24 24.05
C GLU A 255 25.28 -13.60 23.21
N ALA A 256 25.44 -14.04 21.96
CA ALA A 256 26.39 -13.45 21.02
C ALA A 256 26.08 -11.97 20.71
N LEU A 257 24.79 -11.62 20.57
CA LEU A 257 24.36 -10.23 20.42
C LEU A 257 24.65 -9.39 21.66
N CYS A 258 24.32 -9.90 22.84
CA CYS A 258 24.64 -9.21 24.10
C CYS A 258 26.15 -8.94 24.21
N GLN A 259 27.00 -9.93 23.88
CA GLN A 259 28.45 -9.78 23.89
C GLN A 259 28.95 -8.72 22.90
N LYS A 260 28.37 -8.68 21.68
CA LYS A 260 28.66 -7.65 20.67
C LYS A 260 28.48 -6.24 21.22
N HIS A 261 27.44 -6.03 22.03
CA HIS A 261 27.10 -4.74 22.62
C HIS A 261 27.67 -4.53 24.03
N GLY A 262 28.59 -5.39 24.50
CA GLY A 262 29.28 -5.23 25.79
C GLY A 262 28.44 -5.55 27.00
N VAL A 263 27.30 -6.26 26.84
CA VAL A 263 26.41 -6.70 27.92
C VAL A 263 26.30 -8.23 27.95
N THR A 264 25.59 -8.78 28.92
CA THR A 264 25.35 -10.22 29.05
C THR A 264 23.86 -10.52 29.11
N ILE A 265 23.46 -11.75 28.84
CA ILE A 265 22.06 -12.19 29.02
C ILE A 265 21.56 -12.10 30.46
N LYS A 266 22.47 -11.91 31.44
CA LYS A 266 22.15 -11.70 32.87
C LYS A 266 21.97 -10.23 33.23
N THR A 267 22.29 -9.31 32.32
CA THR A 267 22.02 -7.87 32.48
C THR A 267 20.51 -7.63 32.51
N PRO A 268 19.97 -6.84 33.46
CA PRO A 268 18.57 -6.45 33.46
C PRO A 268 18.18 -5.81 32.13
N ILE A 269 16.99 -6.10 31.61
CA ILE A 269 16.57 -5.62 30.27
C ILE A 269 16.60 -4.10 30.19
N ARG A 270 16.24 -3.38 31.27
CA ARG A 270 16.31 -1.91 31.33
C ARG A 270 17.72 -1.34 31.16
N ASP A 271 18.76 -2.14 31.42
CA ASP A 271 20.16 -1.73 31.34
C ASP A 271 20.83 -2.21 30.04
N ILE A 272 20.10 -2.92 29.17
CA ILE A 272 20.53 -3.31 27.83
C ILE A 272 20.40 -2.10 26.91
N PRO A 273 21.43 -1.74 26.10
CA PRO A 273 21.34 -0.67 25.13
C PRO A 273 20.15 -0.86 24.16
N GLU A 274 19.47 0.23 23.80
CA GLU A 274 18.29 0.19 22.91
C GLU A 274 18.59 -0.50 21.58
N GLU A 275 19.78 -0.24 21.00
CA GLU A 275 20.24 -0.86 19.75
C GLU A 275 20.38 -2.38 19.90
N ALA A 276 20.93 -2.85 21.03
CA ALA A 276 21.02 -4.28 21.30
C ALA A 276 19.65 -4.92 21.49
N MET A 277 18.74 -4.23 22.18
CA MET A 277 17.38 -4.71 22.37
C MET A 277 16.60 -4.75 21.06
N ASP A 278 16.81 -3.77 20.17
CA ASP A 278 16.22 -3.76 18.83
C ASP A 278 16.72 -4.96 18.00
N GLU A 279 18.03 -5.22 17.98
CA GLU A 279 18.57 -6.40 17.30
C GLU A 279 18.04 -7.72 17.90
N ILE A 280 17.89 -7.81 19.23
CA ILE A 280 17.33 -9.00 19.90
C ILE A 280 15.86 -9.20 19.49
N MET A 281 15.09 -8.13 19.39
CA MET A 281 13.67 -8.23 19.05
C MET A 281 13.44 -8.41 17.56
N ASN A 282 14.10 -7.63 16.71
CA ASN A 282 13.81 -7.54 15.28
C ASN A 282 14.78 -8.33 14.38
N GLY A 283 15.88 -8.83 14.96
CA GLY A 283 16.93 -9.54 14.21
C GLY A 283 18.00 -8.62 13.66
N THR A 284 19.00 -9.21 13.03
CA THR A 284 20.11 -8.49 12.38
C THR A 284 20.49 -9.15 11.06
N ASP A 285 20.88 -8.33 10.07
CA ASP A 285 21.41 -8.80 8.79
C ASP A 285 22.84 -9.35 8.91
N GLU A 286 23.51 -9.05 10.01
CA GLU A 286 24.87 -9.54 10.30
C GLU A 286 24.84 -11.02 10.68
N ARG A 287 25.83 -11.76 10.24
CA ARG A 287 26.05 -13.14 10.66
C ARG A 287 26.71 -13.17 12.02
N LEU A 288 26.01 -13.71 13.00
CA LEU A 288 26.53 -13.85 14.36
C LEU A 288 27.48 -15.03 14.46
N GLN A 289 28.65 -14.79 15.05
CA GLN A 289 29.59 -15.84 15.41
C GLN A 289 29.17 -16.49 16.72
N ILE A 290 28.73 -17.74 16.67
CA ILE A 290 28.31 -18.50 17.86
C ILE A 290 29.49 -19.34 18.34
N LYS A 291 29.87 -19.13 19.60
CA LYS A 291 30.86 -19.94 20.32
C LYS A 291 30.11 -20.75 21.37
N ASN A 292 30.04 -22.06 21.18
CA ASN A 292 29.45 -22.95 22.17
C ASN A 292 30.25 -24.25 22.24
N ASP A 293 30.68 -24.62 23.44
CA ASP A 293 31.47 -25.82 23.71
C ASP A 293 30.72 -27.10 23.32
N SER A 294 29.38 -27.07 23.30
CA SER A 294 28.54 -28.20 22.90
C SER A 294 28.53 -28.46 21.38
N LEU A 295 28.98 -27.49 20.58
CA LEU A 295 29.05 -27.58 19.10
C LEU A 295 30.46 -27.95 18.59
N GLY A 296 31.43 -28.15 19.49
CA GLY A 296 32.82 -28.37 19.15
C GLY A 296 33.57 -27.09 18.83
N SER A 297 34.84 -27.20 18.41
CA SER A 297 35.76 -26.07 18.17
C SER A 297 35.47 -25.25 16.89
N SER A 298 34.36 -25.50 16.22
CA SER A 298 34.02 -24.82 14.97
C SER A 298 33.28 -23.51 15.20
N ASN A 299 33.71 -22.45 14.55
CA ASN A 299 33.01 -21.17 14.53
C ASN A 299 31.81 -21.25 13.57
N TYR A 300 30.61 -21.17 14.07
CA TYR A 300 29.40 -21.12 13.25
C TYR A 300 28.94 -19.68 13.06
N PHE A 301 28.65 -19.31 11.81
CA PHE A 301 28.08 -18.01 11.46
C PHE A 301 26.63 -18.19 11.07
N LEU A 302 25.72 -17.69 11.90
CA LEU A 302 24.28 -17.86 11.70
C LEU A 302 23.58 -16.49 11.65
N SER A 303 22.55 -16.40 10.80
CA SER A 303 21.61 -15.27 10.80
C SER A 303 20.69 -15.35 12.00
N TYR A 304 20.32 -14.21 12.54
CA TYR A 304 19.35 -14.11 13.62
C TYR A 304 18.15 -13.29 13.19
N GLU A 305 16.97 -13.89 13.26
CA GLU A 305 15.74 -13.30 12.74
C GLU A 305 14.91 -12.53 13.78
N GLY A 306 15.30 -12.57 15.04
CA GLY A 306 14.65 -11.85 16.15
C GLY A 306 13.51 -12.60 16.84
N VAL A 307 13.24 -12.21 18.09
CA VAL A 307 12.13 -12.74 18.88
C VAL A 307 10.77 -12.42 18.26
N ALA A 308 10.65 -11.25 17.64
CA ALA A 308 9.44 -10.80 16.94
C ALA A 308 9.01 -11.80 15.87
N LYS A 309 9.93 -12.19 15.00
CA LYS A 309 9.65 -13.15 13.94
C LYS A 309 9.32 -14.54 14.50
N TYR A 310 10.03 -14.95 15.54
CA TYR A 310 9.74 -16.21 16.24
C TYR A 310 8.28 -16.28 16.75
N ILE A 311 7.76 -15.19 17.35
CA ILE A 311 6.37 -15.11 17.82
C ILE A 311 5.40 -15.12 16.65
N LEU A 312 5.66 -14.30 15.60
CA LEU A 312 4.75 -14.15 14.47
C LEU A 312 4.64 -15.45 13.63
N MET A 313 5.71 -16.20 13.46
CA MET A 313 5.70 -17.49 12.79
C MET A 313 4.79 -18.52 13.50
N GLN A 314 4.68 -18.45 14.84
CA GLN A 314 3.79 -19.33 15.59
C GLN A 314 2.31 -18.97 15.44
N GLN A 315 1.99 -17.81 14.83
CA GLN A 315 0.61 -17.41 14.55
C GLN A 315 0.15 -17.80 13.13
N GLU A 316 1.04 -18.25 12.27
CA GLU A 316 0.69 -18.68 10.92
C GLU A 316 -0.23 -19.91 10.91
N SER A 317 -1.00 -20.07 9.84
CA SER A 317 -2.02 -21.12 9.73
C SER A 317 -1.47 -22.56 9.80
N GLU A 318 -0.18 -22.72 9.56
CA GLU A 318 0.51 -24.03 9.61
C GLU A 318 0.94 -24.43 11.03
N ALA A 319 0.93 -23.49 11.99
CA ALA A 319 1.26 -23.75 13.37
C ALA A 319 0.12 -24.49 14.12
N SER A 320 0.48 -25.24 15.16
CA SER A 320 -0.52 -25.92 16.00
C SER A 320 -1.45 -24.91 16.69
N ALA A 321 -2.69 -25.33 17.00
CA ALA A 321 -3.66 -24.48 17.71
C ALA A 321 -3.13 -23.97 19.06
N SER A 322 -2.31 -24.76 19.76
CA SER A 322 -1.67 -24.35 21.01
C SER A 322 -0.60 -23.29 20.80
N ALA A 323 0.19 -23.39 19.70
CA ALA A 323 1.19 -22.39 19.34
C ALA A 323 0.54 -21.07 18.94
N GLN A 324 -0.54 -21.13 18.14
CA GLN A 324 -1.32 -19.94 17.76
C GLN A 324 -1.94 -19.24 18.99
N LYS A 325 -2.51 -20.01 19.91
CA LYS A 325 -3.06 -19.47 21.18
C LYS A 325 -1.97 -18.83 22.04
N TRP A 326 -0.78 -19.45 22.12
CA TRP A 326 0.37 -18.92 22.83
C TRP A 326 0.86 -17.61 22.20
N ALA A 327 1.11 -17.59 20.88
CA ALA A 327 1.55 -16.39 20.17
C ALA A 327 0.53 -15.23 20.28
N GLY A 328 -0.77 -15.55 20.23
CA GLY A 328 -1.85 -14.59 20.38
C GLY A 328 -1.83 -13.81 21.71
N GLN A 329 -1.18 -14.32 22.75
CA GLN A 329 -1.02 -13.60 24.02
C GLN A 329 -0.12 -12.38 23.90
N PHE A 330 0.86 -12.40 22.99
CA PHE A 330 1.85 -11.36 22.76
C PHE A 330 1.50 -10.41 21.62
N ILE A 331 0.33 -10.59 21.03
CA ILE A 331 -0.12 -9.82 19.85
C ILE A 331 -1.32 -8.98 20.24
N LYS A 332 -1.29 -7.73 19.79
CA LYS A 332 -2.43 -6.81 19.83
C LYS A 332 -2.79 -6.37 18.41
N MET A 333 -4.07 -6.28 18.13
CA MET A 333 -4.56 -5.69 16.89
C MET A 333 -4.45 -4.17 17.00
N ALA A 334 -3.85 -3.55 15.99
CA ALA A 334 -3.74 -2.11 15.89
C ALA A 334 -4.16 -1.65 14.49
N THR A 335 -4.61 -0.40 14.41
CA THR A 335 -4.90 0.25 13.12
C THR A 335 -3.65 0.20 12.23
N CYS A 336 -3.82 -0.17 10.96
CA CYS A 336 -2.72 -0.25 10.02
C CYS A 336 -2.08 1.13 9.83
N PRO A 337 -0.79 1.32 10.14
CA PRO A 337 -0.13 2.64 10.07
C PRO A 337 0.08 3.13 8.63
N GLU A 338 -0.01 2.25 7.62
CA GLU A 338 0.16 2.65 6.23
C GLU A 338 -1.11 3.23 5.62
N CYS A 339 -2.26 2.61 5.88
CA CYS A 339 -3.54 3.07 5.37
C CYS A 339 -4.42 3.74 6.43
N ASN A 340 -3.96 3.91 7.67
CA ASN A 340 -4.71 4.50 8.78
C ASN A 340 -6.14 3.90 8.94
N GLY A 341 -6.26 2.58 8.72
CA GLY A 341 -7.53 1.88 8.80
C GLY A 341 -8.38 1.90 7.52
N TRP A 342 -8.01 2.68 6.50
CA TRP A 342 -8.78 2.85 5.27
C TRP A 342 -8.80 1.63 4.34
N ARG A 343 -8.02 0.58 4.60
CA ARG A 343 -7.96 -0.71 3.88
C ARG A 343 -7.44 -0.67 2.45
N LEU A 344 -7.39 0.51 1.84
CA LEU A 344 -6.99 0.72 0.45
C LEU A 344 -5.53 1.18 0.34
N ASN A 345 -4.94 1.00 -0.82
CA ASN A 345 -3.61 1.50 -1.14
C ASN A 345 -3.62 3.02 -1.37
N LYS A 346 -2.44 3.63 -1.43
CA LYS A 346 -2.29 5.09 -1.60
C LYS A 346 -2.86 5.60 -2.92
N GLU A 347 -2.74 4.83 -4.00
CA GLU A 347 -3.28 5.17 -5.31
C GLU A 347 -4.81 5.30 -5.26
N ALA A 348 -5.51 4.27 -4.75
CA ALA A 348 -6.97 4.29 -4.61
C ALA A 348 -7.47 5.44 -3.74
N LEU A 349 -6.76 5.74 -2.63
CA LEU A 349 -7.10 6.83 -1.71
C LEU A 349 -6.83 8.22 -2.30
N SER A 350 -6.12 8.31 -3.41
CA SER A 350 -5.77 9.56 -4.06
C SER A 350 -6.77 9.97 -5.15
N TYR A 351 -7.79 9.18 -5.42
CA TYR A 351 -8.91 9.57 -6.26
C TYR A 351 -9.99 10.29 -5.45
N ARG A 352 -10.53 11.38 -6.00
CA ARG A 352 -11.53 12.21 -5.33
C ARG A 352 -12.73 12.47 -6.22
N ILE A 353 -13.90 12.59 -5.59
CA ILE A 353 -15.14 13.09 -6.20
C ILE A 353 -15.67 14.17 -5.27
N ALA A 354 -15.89 15.37 -5.78
CA ALA A 354 -16.28 16.53 -4.98
C ALA A 354 -15.39 16.69 -3.71
N GLY A 355 -14.08 16.48 -3.87
CA GLY A 355 -13.08 16.63 -2.82
C GLY A 355 -12.89 15.44 -1.87
N LYS A 356 -13.76 14.42 -1.89
CA LYS A 356 -13.69 13.25 -1.00
C LYS A 356 -13.21 11.99 -1.71
N ASN A 357 -12.42 11.17 -1.01
CA ASN A 357 -12.01 9.85 -1.49
C ASN A 357 -13.05 8.77 -1.10
N ILE A 358 -12.94 7.58 -1.69
CA ILE A 358 -13.89 6.49 -1.46
C ILE A 358 -13.95 6.02 0.00
N ALA A 359 -12.82 6.08 0.72
CA ALA A 359 -12.79 5.66 2.12
C ALA A 359 -13.47 6.69 3.04
N GLU A 360 -13.30 7.98 2.76
CA GLU A 360 -14.00 9.05 3.46
C GLU A 360 -15.53 8.94 3.30
N LEU A 361 -16.01 8.64 2.08
CA LEU A 361 -17.45 8.40 1.85
C LEU A 361 -17.92 7.14 2.59
N SER A 362 -17.12 6.09 2.58
CA SER A 362 -17.47 4.84 3.27
C SER A 362 -17.47 4.96 4.80
N ALA A 363 -16.86 5.99 5.35
CA ALA A 363 -16.83 6.24 6.80
C ALA A 363 -17.99 7.13 7.29
N MET A 364 -18.75 7.72 6.38
CA MET A 364 -19.91 8.53 6.71
C MET A 364 -21.06 7.66 7.23
N ASP A 365 -21.87 8.23 8.12
CA ASP A 365 -23.17 7.64 8.47
C ASP A 365 -24.10 7.69 7.25
N ILE A 366 -25.07 6.79 7.16
CA ILE A 366 -25.94 6.64 5.97
C ILE A 366 -26.72 7.94 5.69
N SER A 367 -27.21 8.61 6.73
CA SER A 367 -27.89 9.91 6.62
C SER A 367 -26.95 11.01 6.09
N GLU A 368 -25.74 11.12 6.68
CA GLU A 368 -24.72 12.08 6.25
C GLU A 368 -24.30 11.86 4.79
N LEU A 369 -24.14 10.60 4.39
CA LEU A 369 -23.81 10.26 3.02
C LEU A 369 -24.94 10.60 2.05
N TYR A 370 -26.19 10.35 2.43
CA TYR A 370 -27.35 10.70 1.62
C TYR A 370 -27.44 12.21 1.41
N GLU A 371 -27.30 13.01 2.48
CA GLU A 371 -27.25 14.48 2.43
C GLU A 371 -26.09 14.99 1.56
N TRP A 372 -24.90 14.39 1.70
CA TRP A 372 -23.75 14.76 0.89
C TRP A 372 -23.97 14.50 -0.60
N LEU A 373 -24.71 13.44 -0.94
CA LEU A 373 -25.09 13.12 -2.32
C LEU A 373 -26.17 14.04 -2.89
N GLU A 374 -26.97 14.68 -2.04
CA GLU A 374 -27.90 15.71 -2.50
C GLU A 374 -27.12 16.96 -2.94
N GLY A 375 -27.35 17.41 -4.18
CA GLY A 375 -26.64 18.55 -4.76
C GLY A 375 -25.19 18.29 -5.19
N ILE A 376 -24.75 17.02 -5.21
CA ILE A 376 -23.39 16.68 -5.72
C ILE A 376 -23.24 17.06 -7.20
N GLU A 377 -24.33 17.08 -7.95
CA GLU A 377 -24.36 17.46 -9.37
C GLU A 377 -23.78 18.84 -9.63
N GLU A 378 -23.97 19.78 -8.71
CA GLU A 378 -23.44 21.14 -8.80
C GLU A 378 -21.91 21.20 -8.63
N LYS A 379 -21.32 20.16 -8.03
CA LYS A 379 -19.88 20.05 -7.74
C LYS A 379 -19.11 19.24 -8.79
N LEU A 380 -19.83 18.61 -9.71
CA LEU A 380 -19.25 17.79 -10.76
C LEU A 380 -19.14 18.58 -12.07
N ASP A 381 -18.04 18.34 -12.80
CA ASP A 381 -17.96 18.89 -14.16
C ASP A 381 -18.95 18.20 -15.12
N PRO A 382 -19.29 18.81 -16.27
CA PRO A 382 -20.30 18.26 -17.19
C PRO A 382 -19.98 16.86 -17.70
N LYS A 383 -18.69 16.49 -17.79
CA LYS A 383 -18.26 15.15 -18.22
C LYS A 383 -18.47 14.14 -17.11
N GLN A 384 -18.07 14.50 -15.87
CA GLN A 384 -18.28 13.68 -14.70
C GLN A 384 -19.79 13.46 -14.46
N LEU A 385 -20.59 14.53 -14.53
CA LEU A 385 -22.02 14.48 -14.34
C LEU A 385 -22.70 13.47 -15.29
N ARG A 386 -22.41 13.56 -16.59
CA ARG A 386 -22.97 12.64 -17.58
C ARG A 386 -22.64 11.18 -17.30
N ILE A 387 -21.43 10.89 -16.75
CA ILE A 387 -21.00 9.54 -16.41
C ILE A 387 -21.62 9.08 -15.09
N ALA A 388 -21.72 9.97 -14.11
CA ALA A 388 -22.13 9.66 -12.74
C ALA A 388 -23.66 9.55 -12.56
N THR A 389 -24.46 10.19 -13.39
CA THR A 389 -25.93 10.34 -13.20
C THR A 389 -26.64 9.03 -12.85
N GLU A 390 -26.47 7.98 -13.66
CA GLU A 390 -27.15 6.70 -13.40
C GLU A 390 -26.59 5.99 -12.16
N ILE A 391 -25.28 6.11 -11.92
CA ILE A 391 -24.64 5.50 -10.74
C ILE A 391 -25.13 6.18 -9.46
N LEU A 392 -25.19 7.51 -9.45
CA LEU A 392 -25.70 8.29 -8.31
C LEU A 392 -27.15 7.98 -7.99
N LYS A 393 -27.98 7.81 -9.03
CA LYS A 393 -29.38 7.42 -8.88
C LYS A 393 -29.53 6.08 -8.16
N GLU A 394 -28.72 5.08 -8.56
CA GLU A 394 -28.72 3.76 -7.94
C GLU A 394 -28.23 3.81 -6.48
N ILE A 395 -27.20 4.58 -6.20
CA ILE A 395 -26.69 4.76 -4.82
C ILE A 395 -27.77 5.41 -3.95
N ARG A 396 -28.38 6.51 -4.40
CA ARG A 396 -29.44 7.20 -3.65
C ARG A 396 -30.64 6.31 -3.37
N SER A 397 -31.06 5.51 -4.35
CA SER A 397 -32.17 4.58 -4.19
C SER A 397 -31.91 3.56 -3.07
N ARG A 398 -30.70 3.01 -3.02
CA ARG A 398 -30.30 2.04 -1.98
C ARG A 398 -30.15 2.69 -0.61
N LEU A 399 -29.55 3.87 -0.54
CA LEU A 399 -29.42 4.62 0.71
C LEU A 399 -30.77 5.00 1.28
N ARG A 400 -31.69 5.48 0.42
CA ARG A 400 -33.04 5.81 0.83
C ARG A 400 -33.78 4.61 1.42
N PHE A 401 -33.68 3.46 0.77
CA PHE A 401 -34.24 2.22 1.29
C PHE A 401 -33.69 1.87 2.69
N LEU A 402 -32.39 2.03 2.91
CA LEU A 402 -31.76 1.79 4.23
C LEU A 402 -32.29 2.78 5.28
N LEU A 403 -32.46 4.05 4.92
CA LEU A 403 -33.05 5.07 5.81
C LEU A 403 -34.50 4.76 6.13
N ASP A 404 -35.30 4.35 5.14
CA ASP A 404 -36.70 4.02 5.31
C ASP A 404 -36.94 2.81 6.24
N VAL A 405 -35.99 1.87 6.32
CA VAL A 405 -36.01 0.74 7.26
C VAL A 405 -35.33 1.05 8.61
N GLY A 406 -34.94 2.31 8.86
CA GLY A 406 -34.42 2.78 10.15
C GLY A 406 -32.95 2.42 10.44
N LEU A 407 -32.13 2.19 9.42
CA LEU A 407 -30.69 1.90 9.56
C LEU A 407 -29.81 3.17 9.59
N ASP A 408 -30.36 4.30 9.99
CA ASP A 408 -29.71 5.62 9.95
C ASP A 408 -28.81 5.93 11.15
N ARG A 409 -28.93 5.18 12.25
CA ARG A 409 -28.29 5.51 13.53
C ARG A 409 -27.42 4.38 14.06
N LYS A 410 -26.32 4.75 14.76
CA LYS A 410 -25.61 3.88 15.70
C LYS A 410 -26.57 3.47 16.79
N SER A 411 -27.02 2.23 16.83
CA SER A 411 -27.81 1.72 17.95
C SER A 411 -26.93 1.64 19.20
N VAL A 412 -27.04 2.62 20.08
CA VAL A 412 -26.48 2.56 21.44
C VAL A 412 -27.40 1.67 22.24
N VAL A 413 -27.01 0.40 22.41
CA VAL A 413 -27.66 -0.46 23.42
C VAL A 413 -27.01 -0.13 24.76
N GLU A 414 -27.82 0.31 25.72
CA GLU A 414 -27.37 0.60 27.08
C GLU A 414 -26.54 -0.53 27.68
N GLY A 415 -25.34 -0.21 28.11
CA GLY A 415 -24.49 -1.05 28.96
C GLY A 415 -23.36 -1.84 28.30
N LYS A 416 -23.26 -1.91 27.00
CA LYS A 416 -22.03 -2.37 26.29
C LYS A 416 -21.90 -1.55 25.02
N SER A 417 -20.84 -0.77 24.92
CA SER A 417 -20.52 -0.04 23.70
C SER A 417 -20.19 -1.05 22.58
N VAL A 418 -21.23 -1.48 21.89
CA VAL A 418 -21.08 -2.05 20.58
C VAL A 418 -20.99 -0.85 19.63
N THR A 419 -19.79 -0.38 19.41
CA THR A 419 -19.46 0.49 18.30
C THR A 419 -19.64 -0.36 17.02
N THR A 420 -20.88 -0.60 16.65
CA THR A 420 -21.20 -0.96 15.28
C THR A 420 -21.16 0.35 14.51
N SER A 421 -19.96 0.82 14.20
CA SER A 421 -19.83 1.72 13.07
C SER A 421 -20.45 0.97 11.91
N VAL A 422 -21.57 1.43 11.40
CA VAL A 422 -22.08 1.03 10.10
C VAL A 422 -21.06 1.61 9.12
N VAL A 423 -19.93 0.92 8.97
CA VAL A 423 -18.94 1.22 7.97
C VAL A 423 -19.54 0.72 6.67
N LEU A 424 -19.87 1.63 5.79
CA LEU A 424 -20.25 1.34 4.41
C LEU A 424 -19.17 0.58 3.65
#